data_3f3b7bbadc0e1227473f436b57696df5
#
_entry.id   3f3b7bbadc0e1227473f436b57696df5
#
_cell.length_a   1.000
_cell.length_b   1.000
_cell.length_c   1.000
_cell.angle_alpha   90.00
_cell.angle_beta   90.00
_cell.angle_gamma   90.00
#
_symmetry.space_group_name_H-M   'P 1'
#
loop_
_entity.id
_entity.type
_entity.pdbx_description
1 polymer ?
#
loop_
_entity_poly.entity_id
_entity_poly.type
_entity_poly.pdbx_seq_one_letter_code
_entity_poly.pdbx_strand_id
1 'polypeptide(L)'
;YVILGGGAAGYSAAAAIRERDKTGSVVMISNEPYLPYNRPMLTKSLMADLTEEQIAMQSKEWYEEQNIHLILGKEVTGLDTEQKEVLLEDGTKLAYTKLIYALGSECFIPPIPGHEQEGVVAVRRLADTRKIENMLPKVKHVVVIGGGVLGLEAAWEMKKAGCSVTVLELAPQLMGRQLDEAAGEMLKLISESRGISIHTGVQIAELEGNGNVTGVKLGDGTSLPAELVLVSCGVRANTQLAQAAGLEIDRAVVVNEKMETSVPDIYACGDCAQFKGVNYAIWPQAVEQGKVAGAAACGDEAVYETVPAALSFHGMKTALFAAGDNGKNPNLIYRTAEFKDLGRKHYQKYYFLNNRLCGVILIGDVSRMAEMTQALENHALYQEIVK
;
A
#
# COMPACT_ATOMS: atom_id res chain seq x y z
N TYR A 1 21.76 -1.54 16.47
CA TYR A 1 20.54 -1.84 15.69
C TYR A 1 20.75 -1.40 14.25
N VAL A 2 20.57 -2.29 13.30
CA VAL A 2 20.59 -1.98 11.87
C VAL A 2 19.18 -2.19 11.30
N ILE A 3 18.66 -1.17 10.61
CA ILE A 3 17.31 -1.17 10.02
C ILE A 3 17.47 -1.08 8.51
N LEU A 4 16.97 -2.07 7.78
CA LEU A 4 16.98 -2.13 6.34
C LEU A 4 15.65 -1.59 5.80
N GLY A 5 15.67 -0.41 5.22
CA GLY A 5 14.51 0.26 4.62
C GLY A 5 14.08 1.53 5.36
N GLY A 6 13.96 2.63 4.61
CA GLY A 6 13.50 3.95 5.06
C GLY A 6 12.00 4.20 4.86
N GLY A 7 11.18 3.14 4.88
CA GLY A 7 9.72 3.27 4.80
C GLY A 7 9.07 3.44 6.18
N ALA A 8 7.71 3.43 6.21
CA ALA A 8 6.93 3.57 7.44
C ALA A 8 7.32 2.57 8.53
N ALA A 9 7.52 1.30 8.16
CA ALA A 9 7.89 0.25 9.10
C ALA A 9 9.28 0.50 9.70
N GLY A 10 10.28 0.82 8.87
CA GLY A 10 11.63 1.12 9.35
C GLY A 10 11.69 2.36 10.23
N TYR A 11 11.02 3.44 9.84
CA TYR A 11 10.88 4.62 10.67
C TYR A 11 10.23 4.31 12.02
N SER A 12 9.12 3.58 12.02
CA SER A 12 8.40 3.24 13.25
C SER A 12 9.22 2.34 14.16
N ALA A 13 10.02 1.43 13.60
CA ALA A 13 10.96 0.61 14.37
C ALA A 13 12.06 1.47 14.99
N ALA A 14 12.65 2.40 14.24
CA ALA A 14 13.68 3.30 14.78
C ALA A 14 13.15 4.17 15.92
N ALA A 15 11.95 4.73 15.77
CA ALA A 15 11.28 5.51 16.80
C ALA A 15 11.02 4.65 18.06
N ALA A 16 10.48 3.44 17.89
CA ALA A 16 10.20 2.53 19.01
C ALA A 16 11.47 2.07 19.74
N ILE A 17 12.59 1.88 19.03
CA ILE A 17 13.89 1.61 19.63
C ILE A 17 14.30 2.81 20.48
N ARG A 18 14.21 4.04 19.97
CA ARG A 18 14.62 5.25 20.69
C ARG A 18 13.77 5.57 21.91
N GLU A 19 12.51 5.17 21.92
CA GLU A 19 11.68 5.26 23.15
C GLU A 19 12.27 4.44 24.30
N ARG A 20 12.93 3.30 24.01
CA ARG A 20 13.41 2.29 24.96
C ARG A 20 14.91 2.34 25.20
N ASP A 21 15.69 2.46 24.15
CA ASP A 21 17.16 2.53 24.21
C ASP A 21 17.63 3.89 23.68
N LYS A 22 18.06 4.75 24.63
CA LYS A 22 18.57 6.11 24.35
C LYS A 22 20.03 6.14 23.91
N THR A 23 20.78 5.05 24.11
CA THR A 23 22.25 5.01 24.00
C THR A 23 22.75 4.07 22.90
N GLY A 24 22.05 3.00 22.59
CA GLY A 24 22.44 2.06 21.56
C GLY A 24 22.59 2.72 20.19
N SER A 25 23.53 2.27 19.38
CA SER A 25 23.70 2.75 18.00
C SER A 25 22.51 2.30 17.15
N VAL A 26 21.90 3.21 16.39
CA VAL A 26 20.83 2.91 15.42
C VAL A 26 21.25 3.43 14.06
N VAL A 27 21.31 2.54 13.08
CA VAL A 27 21.61 2.84 11.69
C VAL A 27 20.42 2.42 10.82
N MET A 28 19.89 3.34 10.02
CA MET A 28 18.85 3.07 9.05
C MET A 28 19.40 3.24 7.64
N ILE A 29 19.19 2.23 6.77
CA ILE A 29 19.70 2.20 5.41
C ILE A 29 18.53 2.25 4.44
N SER A 30 18.58 3.14 3.45
CA SER A 30 17.57 3.26 2.39
C SER A 30 18.24 3.40 1.03
N ASN A 31 17.70 2.70 0.03
CA ASN A 31 18.14 2.85 -1.36
C ASN A 31 17.57 4.13 -2.02
N GLU A 32 16.60 4.79 -1.41
CA GLU A 32 16.14 6.11 -1.84
C GLU A 32 17.00 7.21 -1.17
N PRO A 33 17.34 8.30 -1.91
CA PRO A 33 18.18 9.38 -1.38
C PRO A 33 17.41 10.36 -0.48
N TYR A 34 16.19 10.03 -0.11
CA TYR A 34 15.24 10.87 0.62
C TYR A 34 15.08 10.41 2.06
N LEU A 35 14.74 11.34 2.94
CA LEU A 35 14.28 11.00 4.30
C LEU A 35 13.05 10.08 4.23
N PRO A 36 12.81 9.24 5.25
CA PRO A 36 11.56 8.49 5.36
C PRO A 36 10.35 9.41 5.19
N TYR A 37 9.44 9.07 4.28
CA TYR A 37 8.32 9.92 3.89
C TYR A 37 6.98 9.20 3.84
N ASN A 38 5.90 9.97 3.88
CA ASN A 38 4.51 9.51 3.82
C ASN A 38 4.16 9.02 2.40
N ARG A 39 4.45 7.75 2.11
CA ARG A 39 4.27 7.12 0.81
C ARG A 39 2.83 7.17 0.27
N PRO A 40 1.76 7.07 1.09
CA PRO A 40 0.39 7.28 0.62
C PRO A 40 0.12 8.62 -0.05
N MET A 41 0.94 9.64 0.20
CA MET A 41 0.82 10.94 -0.47
C MET A 41 1.18 10.88 -1.96
N LEU A 42 1.96 9.90 -2.40
CA LEU A 42 2.42 9.81 -3.79
C LEU A 42 1.28 9.68 -4.80
N THR A 43 0.23 8.92 -4.49
CA THR A 43 -0.95 8.80 -5.36
C THR A 43 -2.01 9.84 -5.08
N LYS A 44 -2.19 10.21 -3.81
CA LYS A 44 -3.20 11.21 -3.38
C LYS A 44 -2.89 12.62 -3.84
N SER A 45 -1.62 12.92 -4.05
CA SER A 45 -1.13 14.25 -4.43
C SER A 45 -0.16 14.16 -5.62
N LEU A 46 -0.39 13.22 -6.51
CA LEU A 46 0.48 12.91 -7.65
C LEU A 46 0.79 14.15 -8.51
N MET A 47 -0.12 15.13 -8.54
CA MET A 47 -0.02 16.35 -9.33
C MET A 47 0.23 17.60 -8.49
N ALA A 48 0.64 17.46 -7.23
CA ALA A 48 0.78 18.60 -6.33
C ALA A 48 2.20 19.18 -6.23
N ASP A 49 3.14 18.69 -7.06
CA ASP A 49 4.57 19.09 -7.01
C ASP A 49 5.13 19.06 -5.58
N LEU A 50 4.95 17.92 -4.93
CA LEU A 50 5.31 17.75 -3.52
C LEU A 50 6.81 17.87 -3.30
N THR A 51 7.22 18.75 -2.40
CA THR A 51 8.60 18.78 -1.92
C THR A 51 8.87 17.65 -0.92
N GLU A 52 10.13 17.29 -0.78
CA GLU A 52 10.56 16.24 0.15
C GLU A 52 10.18 16.57 1.59
N GLU A 53 10.31 17.84 1.99
CA GLU A 53 9.97 18.32 3.33
C GLU A 53 8.47 18.20 3.62
N GLN A 54 7.62 18.44 2.62
CA GLN A 54 6.16 18.36 2.79
C GLN A 54 5.67 16.94 3.07
N ILE A 55 6.37 15.92 2.56
CA ILE A 55 5.99 14.52 2.74
C ILE A 55 6.86 13.77 3.74
N ALA A 56 7.98 14.32 4.19
CA ALA A 56 8.86 13.70 5.17
C ALA A 56 8.09 13.35 6.46
N MET A 57 8.37 12.18 7.03
CA MET A 57 7.77 11.75 8.30
C MET A 57 8.32 12.56 9.47
N GLN A 58 9.61 12.93 9.40
CA GLN A 58 10.32 13.78 10.35
C GLN A 58 11.38 14.60 9.62
N SER A 59 11.81 15.71 10.24
CA SER A 59 12.91 16.51 9.73
C SER A 59 14.26 15.81 9.93
N LYS A 60 15.28 16.26 9.21
CA LYS A 60 16.65 15.75 9.36
C LYS A 60 17.17 15.95 10.78
N GLU A 61 16.88 17.11 11.36
CA GLU A 61 17.27 17.49 12.72
C GLU A 61 16.69 16.51 13.75
N TRP A 62 15.45 16.02 13.54
CA TRP A 62 14.85 15.02 14.42
C TRP A 62 15.68 13.72 14.46
N TYR A 63 16.15 13.21 13.30
CA TYR A 63 16.99 12.02 13.26
C TYR A 63 18.33 12.24 13.95
N GLU A 64 18.92 13.43 13.80
CA GLU A 64 20.16 13.83 14.46
C GLU A 64 19.97 13.91 15.99
N GLU A 65 18.92 14.57 16.46
CA GLU A 65 18.57 14.66 17.88
C GLU A 65 18.26 13.29 18.50
N GLN A 66 17.62 12.41 17.74
CA GLN A 66 17.37 11.03 18.17
C GLN A 66 18.60 10.11 18.00
N ASN A 67 19.74 10.63 17.55
CA ASN A 67 20.96 9.85 17.27
C ASN A 67 20.70 8.62 16.40
N ILE A 68 19.87 8.79 15.34
CA ILE A 68 19.61 7.77 14.30
C ILE A 68 20.45 8.12 13.09
N HIS A 69 21.43 7.28 12.79
CA HIS A 69 22.30 7.48 11.63
C HIS A 69 21.60 7.00 10.35
N LEU A 70 21.40 7.90 9.40
CA LEU A 70 20.78 7.61 8.10
C LEU A 70 21.85 7.37 7.03
N ILE A 71 21.78 6.23 6.35
CA ILE A 71 22.53 5.93 5.13
C ILE A 71 21.52 5.91 3.98
N LEU A 72 21.43 7.02 3.25
CA LEU A 72 20.45 7.21 2.17
C LEU A 72 21.10 7.02 0.79
N GLY A 73 20.31 6.56 -0.18
CA GLY A 73 20.76 6.31 -1.55
C GLY A 73 21.76 5.15 -1.66
N LYS A 74 21.70 4.17 -0.74
CA LYS A 74 22.56 3.00 -0.74
C LYS A 74 21.77 1.71 -0.71
N GLU A 75 22.07 0.82 -1.62
CA GLU A 75 21.42 -0.49 -1.69
C GLU A 75 22.13 -1.51 -0.79
N VAL A 76 21.33 -2.30 -0.08
CA VAL A 76 21.80 -3.46 0.67
C VAL A 76 21.86 -4.65 -0.28
N THR A 77 23.04 -5.20 -0.49
CA THR A 77 23.31 -6.29 -1.45
C THR A 77 23.56 -7.64 -0.79
N GLY A 78 23.83 -7.68 0.52
CA GLY A 78 24.08 -8.89 1.26
C GLY A 78 23.64 -8.83 2.72
N LEU A 79 23.24 -9.99 3.26
CA LEU A 79 22.96 -10.20 4.67
C LEU A 79 23.61 -11.51 5.10
N ASP A 80 24.64 -11.42 5.93
CA ASP A 80 25.32 -12.56 6.55
C ASP A 80 24.78 -12.75 7.96
N THR A 81 24.01 -13.81 8.17
CA THR A 81 23.36 -14.13 9.45
C THR A 81 24.30 -14.77 10.44
N GLU A 82 25.39 -15.41 9.98
CA GLU A 82 26.41 -16.06 10.84
C GLU A 82 27.37 -15.02 11.41
N GLN A 83 27.89 -14.11 10.55
CA GLN A 83 28.78 -13.03 10.95
C GLN A 83 28.03 -11.82 11.52
N LYS A 84 26.70 -11.80 11.40
CA LYS A 84 25.83 -10.65 11.74
C LYS A 84 26.31 -9.36 11.07
N GLU A 85 26.49 -9.41 9.76
CA GLU A 85 26.93 -8.29 8.92
C GLU A 85 25.93 -8.03 7.79
N VAL A 86 25.77 -6.74 7.46
CA VAL A 86 25.06 -6.25 6.28
C VAL A 86 26.09 -5.71 5.29
N LEU A 87 25.98 -6.08 4.01
CA LEU A 87 26.83 -5.61 2.93
C LEU A 87 26.08 -4.58 2.08
N LEU A 88 26.67 -3.42 1.83
CA LEU A 88 26.18 -2.40 0.92
C LEU A 88 26.81 -2.55 -0.48
N GLU A 89 26.18 -1.94 -1.48
CA GLU A 89 26.63 -1.97 -2.88
C GLU A 89 28.06 -1.43 -3.12
N ASP A 90 28.53 -0.53 -2.24
CA ASP A 90 29.89 0.03 -2.30
C ASP A 90 30.94 -0.81 -1.56
N GLY A 91 30.56 -1.99 -1.07
CA GLY A 91 31.42 -2.88 -0.30
C GLY A 91 31.51 -2.59 1.20
N THR A 92 30.82 -1.55 1.67
CA THR A 92 30.77 -1.25 3.10
C THR A 92 30.06 -2.38 3.86
N LYS A 93 30.65 -2.82 4.96
CA LYS A 93 30.07 -3.80 5.87
C LYS A 93 29.66 -3.14 7.18
N LEU A 94 28.48 -3.49 7.66
CA LEU A 94 27.92 -3.00 8.91
C LEU A 94 27.56 -4.19 9.80
N ALA A 95 28.20 -4.29 10.96
CA ALA A 95 27.85 -5.29 11.97
C ALA A 95 26.58 -4.89 12.72
N TYR A 96 25.76 -5.87 13.10
CA TYR A 96 24.55 -5.65 13.90
C TYR A 96 24.49 -6.59 15.12
N THR A 97 23.87 -6.13 16.18
CA THR A 97 23.41 -6.98 17.28
C THR A 97 21.97 -7.39 17.06
N LYS A 98 21.14 -6.47 16.58
CA LYS A 98 19.76 -6.68 16.19
C LYS A 98 19.52 -6.08 14.81
N LEU A 99 18.76 -6.76 13.96
CA LEU A 99 18.45 -6.33 12.61
C LEU A 99 16.94 -6.26 12.40
N ILE A 100 16.49 -5.14 11.83
CA ILE A 100 15.08 -4.97 11.38
C ILE A 100 15.05 -5.00 9.86
N TYR A 101 14.45 -6.04 9.31
CA TYR A 101 14.22 -6.21 7.87
C TYR A 101 12.91 -5.51 7.48
N ALA A 102 12.99 -4.31 6.92
CA ALA A 102 11.85 -3.46 6.55
C ALA A 102 11.95 -2.97 5.09
N LEU A 103 12.44 -3.83 4.19
CA LEU A 103 12.69 -3.51 2.77
C LEU A 103 11.41 -3.33 1.92
N GLY A 104 10.24 -3.56 2.51
CA GLY A 104 8.96 -3.27 1.89
C GLY A 104 8.65 -4.15 0.68
N SER A 105 8.10 -3.54 -0.38
CA SER A 105 7.62 -4.21 -1.59
C SER A 105 7.83 -3.36 -2.82
N GLU A 106 7.82 -4.00 -4.01
CA GLU A 106 7.83 -3.34 -5.32
C GLU A 106 6.50 -3.51 -6.03
N CYS A 107 6.17 -2.58 -6.94
CA CYS A 107 4.99 -2.71 -7.78
C CYS A 107 5.07 -3.96 -8.65
N PHE A 108 3.98 -4.71 -8.70
CA PHE A 108 3.86 -5.82 -9.63
C PHE A 108 3.41 -5.28 -10.99
N ILE A 109 4.27 -5.42 -11.98
CA ILE A 109 3.96 -5.15 -13.39
C ILE A 109 3.69 -6.51 -14.05
N PRO A 110 2.44 -6.79 -14.48
CA PRO A 110 2.13 -8.03 -15.18
C PRO A 110 2.98 -8.14 -16.48
N PRO A 111 3.40 -9.34 -16.88
CA PRO A 111 4.21 -9.54 -18.09
C PRO A 111 3.34 -9.46 -19.36
N ILE A 112 2.67 -8.32 -19.54
CA ILE A 112 1.88 -8.02 -20.73
C ILE A 112 2.85 -7.63 -21.83
N PRO A 113 2.74 -8.14 -23.08
CA PRO A 113 3.56 -7.70 -24.19
C PRO A 113 3.59 -6.16 -24.29
N GLY A 114 4.78 -5.57 -24.40
CA GLY A 114 4.97 -4.13 -24.45
C GLY A 114 5.06 -3.42 -23.10
N HIS A 115 5.05 -4.13 -21.97
CA HIS A 115 5.14 -3.51 -20.63
C HIS A 115 6.47 -2.81 -20.34
N GLU A 116 7.51 -3.06 -21.15
CA GLU A 116 8.82 -2.45 -21.03
C GLU A 116 8.96 -1.11 -21.80
N GLN A 117 7.92 -0.70 -22.54
CA GLN A 117 7.94 0.52 -23.33
C GLN A 117 8.00 1.77 -22.45
N GLU A 118 8.65 2.82 -22.96
CA GLU A 118 8.59 4.14 -22.33
C GLU A 118 7.14 4.63 -22.30
N GLY A 119 6.75 5.25 -21.17
CA GLY A 119 5.35 5.62 -20.93
C GLY A 119 4.56 4.59 -20.14
N VAL A 120 5.09 3.39 -19.92
CA VAL A 120 4.55 2.42 -18.97
C VAL A 120 5.20 2.68 -17.60
N VAL A 121 4.41 3.02 -16.61
CA VAL A 121 4.88 3.46 -15.29
C VAL A 121 4.07 2.80 -14.16
N ALA A 122 4.66 2.75 -12.99
CA ALA A 122 3.99 2.42 -11.73
C ALA A 122 4.41 3.44 -10.67
N VAL A 123 3.62 3.65 -9.63
CA VAL A 123 3.95 4.58 -8.55
C VAL A 123 4.27 3.82 -7.28
N ARG A 124 5.53 3.86 -6.88
CA ARG A 124 6.02 3.30 -5.62
C ARG A 124 6.91 4.28 -4.88
N ARG A 125 7.70 5.06 -5.60
CA ARG A 125 8.73 5.96 -5.08
C ARG A 125 8.46 7.41 -5.51
N LEU A 126 9.06 8.35 -4.79
CA LEU A 126 8.96 9.77 -5.15
C LEU A 126 9.54 10.05 -6.55
N ALA A 127 10.57 9.31 -6.97
CA ALA A 127 11.12 9.40 -8.32
C ALA A 127 10.09 9.05 -9.41
N ASP A 128 9.16 8.13 -9.13
CA ASP A 128 8.13 7.74 -10.09
C ASP A 128 7.12 8.87 -10.33
N THR A 129 6.75 9.60 -9.27
CA THR A 129 5.84 10.76 -9.41
C THR A 129 6.47 11.84 -10.24
N ARG A 130 7.75 12.16 -10.02
CA ARG A 130 8.51 13.13 -10.81
C ARG A 130 8.65 12.72 -12.28
N LYS A 131 8.86 11.42 -12.54
CA LYS A 131 8.85 10.89 -13.90
C LYS A 131 7.52 11.15 -14.60
N ILE A 132 6.40 10.85 -13.93
CA ILE A 132 5.05 11.07 -14.45
C ILE A 132 4.81 12.56 -14.70
N GLU A 133 5.11 13.43 -13.73
CA GLU A 133 4.93 14.88 -13.84
C GLU A 133 5.66 15.46 -15.06
N ASN A 134 6.90 15.00 -15.33
CA ASN A 134 7.67 15.42 -16.49
C ASN A 134 7.08 14.95 -17.83
N MET A 135 6.36 13.84 -17.84
CA MET A 135 5.73 13.29 -19.05
C MET A 135 4.40 13.98 -19.37
N LEU A 136 3.62 14.33 -18.36
CA LEU A 136 2.24 14.81 -18.47
C LEU A 136 2.00 15.96 -19.47
N PRO A 137 2.88 16.96 -19.65
CA PRO A 137 2.64 18.02 -20.63
C PRO A 137 2.45 17.53 -22.07
N LYS A 138 2.88 16.30 -22.38
CA LYS A 138 2.76 15.67 -23.71
C LYS A 138 1.68 14.57 -23.76
N VAL A 139 1.02 14.29 -22.63
CA VAL A 139 0.06 13.19 -22.49
C VAL A 139 -1.36 13.72 -22.59
N LYS A 140 -2.16 13.13 -23.46
CA LYS A 140 -3.59 13.42 -23.61
C LYS A 140 -4.45 12.28 -23.08
N HIS A 141 -4.03 11.04 -23.32
CA HIS A 141 -4.77 9.84 -22.95
C HIS A 141 -3.94 9.01 -21.98
N VAL A 142 -4.52 8.72 -20.85
CA VAL A 142 -3.96 7.88 -19.81
C VAL A 142 -4.81 6.63 -19.65
N VAL A 143 -4.18 5.49 -19.67
CA VAL A 143 -4.81 4.23 -19.26
C VAL A 143 -4.23 3.81 -17.92
N VAL A 144 -5.11 3.56 -16.95
CA VAL A 144 -4.75 3.01 -15.64
C VAL A 144 -5.13 1.53 -15.61
N ILE A 145 -4.19 0.65 -15.38
CA ILE A 145 -4.39 -0.79 -15.25
C ILE A 145 -4.51 -1.12 -13.76
N GLY A 146 -5.71 -1.47 -13.33
CA GLY A 146 -6.05 -1.79 -11.94
C GLY A 146 -7.03 -0.79 -11.33
N GLY A 147 -8.23 -1.26 -11.00
CA GLY A 147 -9.34 -0.51 -10.39
C GLY A 147 -9.33 -0.57 -8.85
N GLY A 148 -8.16 -0.73 -8.23
CA GLY A 148 -7.96 -0.62 -6.79
C GLY A 148 -7.80 0.83 -6.33
N VAL A 149 -7.59 1.03 -5.01
CA VAL A 149 -7.50 2.36 -4.38
C VAL A 149 -6.46 3.25 -5.06
N LEU A 150 -5.22 2.78 -5.16
CA LEU A 150 -4.11 3.58 -5.70
C LEU A 150 -4.30 3.93 -7.18
N GLY A 151 -4.85 2.97 -7.97
CA GLY A 151 -5.18 3.21 -9.37
C GLY A 151 -6.27 4.27 -9.54
N LEU A 152 -7.31 4.23 -8.72
CA LEU A 152 -8.40 5.21 -8.76
C LEU A 152 -7.96 6.59 -8.25
N GLU A 153 -7.11 6.65 -7.22
CA GLU A 153 -6.50 7.92 -6.76
C GLU A 153 -5.67 8.56 -7.88
N ALA A 154 -4.76 7.79 -8.49
CA ALA A 154 -3.94 8.27 -9.60
C ALA A 154 -4.78 8.67 -10.82
N ALA A 155 -5.81 7.88 -11.18
CA ALA A 155 -6.75 8.22 -12.26
C ALA A 155 -7.43 9.57 -12.02
N TRP A 156 -7.83 9.84 -10.78
CA TRP A 156 -8.44 11.11 -10.42
C TRP A 156 -7.46 12.29 -10.52
N GLU A 157 -6.24 12.13 -10.04
CA GLU A 157 -5.20 13.16 -10.16
C GLU A 157 -4.89 13.50 -11.63
N MET A 158 -4.74 12.47 -12.49
CA MET A 158 -4.53 12.66 -13.92
C MET A 158 -5.74 13.29 -14.62
N LYS A 159 -6.96 12.95 -14.18
CA LYS A 159 -8.18 13.61 -14.66
C LYS A 159 -8.21 15.09 -14.31
N LYS A 160 -7.80 15.45 -13.09
CA LYS A 160 -7.69 16.87 -12.67
C LYS A 160 -6.63 17.63 -13.47
N ALA A 161 -5.57 16.95 -13.90
CA ALA A 161 -4.54 17.50 -14.78
C ALA A 161 -5.01 17.72 -16.23
N GLY A 162 -6.26 17.35 -16.57
CA GLY A 162 -6.86 17.58 -17.88
C GLY A 162 -6.74 16.41 -18.86
N CYS A 163 -6.21 15.26 -18.43
CA CYS A 163 -6.11 14.09 -19.29
C CYS A 163 -7.47 13.41 -19.52
N SER A 164 -7.62 12.73 -20.64
CA SER A 164 -8.64 11.71 -20.87
C SER A 164 -8.16 10.43 -20.18
N VAL A 165 -8.94 9.92 -19.21
CA VAL A 165 -8.51 8.80 -18.37
C VAL A 165 -9.46 7.62 -18.52
N THR A 166 -8.88 6.44 -18.78
CA THR A 166 -9.57 5.15 -18.80
C THR A 166 -8.97 4.22 -17.77
N VAL A 167 -9.81 3.61 -16.93
CA VAL A 167 -9.39 2.57 -15.96
C VAL A 167 -9.81 1.21 -16.47
N LEU A 168 -8.88 0.28 -16.54
CA LEU A 168 -9.08 -1.11 -16.92
C LEU A 168 -8.91 -2.00 -15.69
N GLU A 169 -9.93 -2.79 -15.38
CA GLU A 169 -9.92 -3.73 -14.25
C GLU A 169 -10.25 -5.15 -14.77
N LEU A 170 -9.41 -6.12 -14.44
CA LEU A 170 -9.60 -7.52 -14.80
C LEU A 170 -10.77 -8.14 -14.05
N ALA A 171 -10.96 -7.77 -12.78
CA ALA A 171 -12.08 -8.22 -11.97
C ALA A 171 -13.42 -7.63 -12.49
N PRO A 172 -14.56 -8.27 -12.21
CA PRO A 172 -15.87 -7.78 -12.67
C PRO A 172 -16.29 -6.46 -12.02
N GLN A 173 -15.60 -5.99 -10.99
CA GLN A 173 -15.94 -4.77 -10.27
C GLN A 173 -14.69 -4.03 -9.76
N LEU A 174 -14.85 -2.73 -9.50
CA LEU A 174 -13.83 -1.91 -8.83
C LEU A 174 -13.66 -2.33 -7.36
N MET A 175 -12.41 -2.24 -6.85
CA MET A 175 -12.07 -2.53 -5.45
C MET A 175 -12.65 -3.85 -4.94
N GLY A 176 -12.66 -4.89 -5.79
CA GLY A 176 -13.34 -6.16 -5.55
C GLY A 176 -12.89 -6.93 -4.30
N ARG A 177 -11.76 -6.58 -3.70
CA ARG A 177 -11.30 -7.15 -2.43
C ARG A 177 -11.99 -6.54 -1.22
N GLN A 178 -12.39 -5.27 -1.30
CA GLN A 178 -12.94 -4.49 -0.19
C GLN A 178 -14.45 -4.27 -0.29
N LEU A 179 -14.96 -4.14 -1.50
CA LEU A 179 -16.36 -3.80 -1.77
C LEU A 179 -17.18 -5.02 -2.18
N ASP A 180 -18.45 -5.00 -1.86
CA ASP A 180 -19.43 -5.86 -2.50
C ASP A 180 -19.79 -5.34 -3.89
N GLU A 181 -20.63 -6.07 -4.62
CA GLU A 181 -21.02 -5.74 -6.00
C GLU A 181 -21.74 -4.39 -6.08
N ALA A 182 -22.70 -4.13 -5.20
CA ALA A 182 -23.48 -2.89 -5.21
C ALA A 182 -22.63 -1.65 -4.88
N ALA A 183 -21.66 -1.79 -3.99
CA ALA A 183 -20.69 -0.73 -3.69
C ALA A 183 -19.72 -0.49 -4.85
N GLY A 184 -19.25 -1.57 -5.51
CA GLY A 184 -18.41 -1.48 -6.71
C GLY A 184 -19.13 -0.77 -7.87
N GLU A 185 -20.40 -1.08 -8.11
CA GLU A 185 -21.29 -0.40 -9.07
C GLU A 185 -21.46 1.09 -8.73
N MET A 186 -21.70 1.42 -7.44
CA MET A 186 -21.82 2.80 -6.99
C MET A 186 -20.53 3.58 -7.26
N LEU A 187 -19.37 3.00 -6.96
CA LEU A 187 -18.07 3.63 -7.21
C LEU A 187 -17.82 3.82 -8.71
N LYS A 188 -18.20 2.86 -9.56
CA LYS A 188 -18.14 3.00 -11.01
C LYS A 188 -19.01 4.17 -11.49
N LEU A 189 -20.26 4.24 -11.06
CA LEU A 189 -21.17 5.33 -11.39
C LEU A 189 -20.60 6.70 -10.99
N ILE A 190 -19.99 6.80 -9.80
CA ILE A 190 -19.33 8.02 -9.33
C ILE A 190 -18.17 8.38 -10.26
N SER A 191 -17.30 7.43 -10.59
CA SER A 191 -16.13 7.63 -11.45
C SER A 191 -16.50 8.12 -12.85
N GLU A 192 -17.47 7.46 -13.48
CA GLU A 192 -17.97 7.82 -14.80
C GLU A 192 -18.66 9.19 -14.82
N SER A 193 -19.37 9.56 -13.74
CA SER A 193 -19.96 10.89 -13.62
C SER A 193 -18.91 12.01 -13.46
N ARG A 194 -17.65 11.66 -13.21
CA ARG A 194 -16.51 12.58 -13.17
C ARG A 194 -15.69 12.54 -14.47
N GLY A 195 -16.17 11.80 -15.49
CA GLY A 195 -15.55 11.73 -16.80
C GLY A 195 -14.32 10.81 -16.84
N ILE A 196 -14.26 9.81 -15.98
CA ILE A 196 -13.30 8.71 -16.05
C ILE A 196 -14.01 7.51 -16.66
N SER A 197 -13.49 6.97 -17.76
CA SER A 197 -14.04 5.76 -18.39
C SER A 197 -13.62 4.54 -17.57
N ILE A 198 -14.58 3.66 -17.25
CA ILE A 198 -14.33 2.45 -16.45
C ILE A 198 -14.71 1.20 -17.23
N HIS A 199 -13.74 0.31 -17.43
CA HIS A 199 -13.96 -1.01 -18.03
C HIS A 199 -13.57 -2.08 -17.01
N THR A 200 -14.53 -2.88 -16.59
CA THR A 200 -14.35 -4.01 -15.67
C THR A 200 -14.54 -5.34 -16.39
N GLY A 201 -13.93 -6.40 -15.89
CA GLY A 201 -13.98 -7.73 -16.51
C GLY A 201 -13.20 -7.81 -17.84
N VAL A 202 -12.24 -6.91 -18.07
CA VAL A 202 -11.50 -6.84 -19.33
C VAL A 202 -10.10 -7.43 -19.20
N GLN A 203 -9.68 -8.16 -20.23
CA GLN A 203 -8.31 -8.65 -20.36
C GLN A 203 -7.52 -7.72 -21.27
N ILE A 204 -6.26 -7.52 -20.97
CA ILE A 204 -5.33 -6.75 -21.80
C ILE A 204 -4.46 -7.74 -22.58
N ALA A 205 -4.44 -7.61 -23.89
CA ALA A 205 -3.66 -8.46 -24.78
C ALA A 205 -2.24 -7.92 -24.96
N GLU A 206 -2.10 -6.60 -25.11
CA GLU A 206 -0.83 -5.96 -25.49
C GLU A 206 -0.85 -4.47 -25.13
N LEU A 207 0.32 -3.92 -24.77
CA LEU A 207 0.57 -2.50 -24.75
C LEU A 207 1.24 -2.11 -26.08
N GLU A 208 0.49 -1.41 -26.92
CA GLU A 208 0.89 -1.09 -28.29
C GLU A 208 1.94 0.01 -28.34
N GLY A 209 2.87 -0.08 -29.29
CA GLY A 209 3.89 0.94 -29.52
C GLY A 209 5.18 0.38 -30.11
N ASN A 210 6.16 1.26 -30.30
CA ASN A 210 7.50 0.90 -30.74
C ASN A 210 8.53 1.77 -29.99
N GLY A 211 8.91 1.30 -28.81
CA GLY A 211 9.79 2.03 -27.89
C GLY A 211 9.03 2.98 -26.94
N ASN A 212 7.95 3.62 -27.40
CA ASN A 212 7.03 4.39 -26.58
C ASN A 212 5.63 3.79 -26.68
N VAL A 213 4.90 3.74 -25.56
CA VAL A 213 3.51 3.27 -25.57
C VAL A 213 2.64 4.25 -26.33
N THR A 214 1.77 3.73 -27.20
CA THR A 214 0.79 4.51 -27.98
C THR A 214 -0.64 4.07 -27.79
N GLY A 215 -0.85 2.91 -27.16
CA GLY A 215 -2.17 2.36 -26.91
C GLY A 215 -2.16 1.10 -26.08
N VAL A 216 -3.36 0.66 -25.75
CA VAL A 216 -3.63 -0.60 -25.03
C VAL A 216 -4.65 -1.40 -25.84
N LYS A 217 -4.26 -2.60 -26.25
CA LYS A 217 -5.12 -3.54 -26.94
C LYS A 217 -5.79 -4.50 -25.96
N LEU A 218 -7.10 -4.58 -26.00
CA LEU A 218 -7.89 -5.47 -25.17
C LEU A 218 -8.00 -6.87 -25.79
N GLY A 219 -8.40 -7.85 -24.99
CA GLY A 219 -8.57 -9.22 -25.43
C GLY A 219 -9.66 -9.44 -26.48
N ASP A 220 -10.62 -8.54 -26.61
CA ASP A 220 -11.65 -8.53 -27.65
C ASP A 220 -11.19 -7.88 -28.97
N GLY A 221 -9.94 -7.39 -29.02
CA GLY A 221 -9.35 -6.71 -30.17
C GLY A 221 -9.53 -5.19 -30.21
N THR A 222 -10.26 -4.61 -29.26
CA THR A 222 -10.41 -3.15 -29.13
C THR A 222 -9.07 -2.52 -28.75
N SER A 223 -8.67 -1.42 -29.41
CA SER A 223 -7.49 -0.62 -29.04
C SER A 223 -7.92 0.73 -28.46
N LEU A 224 -7.31 1.10 -27.35
CA LEU A 224 -7.50 2.38 -26.65
C LEU A 224 -6.22 3.21 -26.79
N PRO A 225 -6.29 4.49 -27.19
CA PRO A 225 -5.10 5.34 -27.26
C PRO A 225 -4.55 5.61 -25.84
N ALA A 226 -3.21 5.58 -25.71
CA ALA A 226 -2.54 5.91 -24.46
C ALA A 226 -1.10 6.34 -24.71
N GLU A 227 -0.75 7.55 -24.33
CA GLU A 227 0.64 8.02 -24.27
C GLU A 227 1.27 7.72 -22.89
N LEU A 228 0.45 7.40 -21.91
CA LEU A 228 0.84 6.95 -20.57
C LEU A 228 -0.01 5.79 -20.13
N VAL A 229 0.62 4.71 -19.67
CA VAL A 229 -0.03 3.57 -19.02
C VAL A 229 0.47 3.46 -17.59
N LEU A 230 -0.42 3.70 -16.61
CA LEU A 230 -0.09 3.55 -15.19
C LEU A 230 -0.54 2.18 -14.70
N VAL A 231 0.42 1.36 -14.27
CA VAL A 231 0.16 0.00 -13.75
C VAL A 231 -0.03 0.04 -12.25
N SER A 232 -1.20 -0.40 -11.77
CA SER A 232 -1.58 -0.47 -10.35
C SER A 232 -2.15 -1.85 -10.00
N CYS A 233 -1.37 -2.91 -10.29
CA CYS A 233 -1.78 -4.32 -10.15
C CYS A 233 -1.33 -4.95 -8.83
N GLY A 234 -1.09 -4.15 -7.79
CA GLY A 234 -0.61 -4.60 -6.49
C GLY A 234 0.92 -4.61 -6.38
N VAL A 235 1.41 -5.24 -5.32
CA VAL A 235 2.82 -5.25 -4.95
C VAL A 235 3.33 -6.67 -4.69
N ARG A 236 4.65 -6.84 -4.71
CA ARG A 236 5.37 -8.04 -4.30
C ARG A 236 6.36 -7.69 -3.21
N ALA A 237 6.37 -8.47 -2.15
CA ALA A 237 7.30 -8.32 -1.04
C ALA A 237 8.76 -8.48 -1.50
N ASN A 238 9.65 -7.63 -0.99
CA ASN A 238 11.10 -7.72 -1.24
C ASN A 238 11.71 -8.77 -0.32
N THR A 239 11.79 -10.00 -0.81
CA THR A 239 12.23 -11.17 -0.03
C THR A 239 13.57 -11.76 -0.47
N GLN A 240 14.12 -11.31 -1.58
CA GLN A 240 15.31 -11.91 -2.23
C GLN A 240 16.50 -11.96 -1.28
N LEU A 241 16.78 -10.86 -0.57
CA LEU A 241 17.88 -10.78 0.39
C LEU A 241 17.64 -11.69 1.61
N ALA A 242 16.40 -11.71 2.12
CA ALA A 242 16.01 -12.57 3.25
C ALA A 242 16.10 -14.06 2.87
N GLN A 243 15.66 -14.42 1.67
CA GLN A 243 15.75 -15.77 1.16
C GLN A 243 17.21 -16.23 0.99
N ALA A 244 18.06 -15.37 0.42
CA ALA A 244 19.49 -15.65 0.28
C ALA A 244 20.20 -15.81 1.63
N ALA A 245 19.71 -15.12 2.68
CA ALA A 245 20.20 -15.20 4.05
C ALA A 245 19.59 -16.36 4.87
N GLY A 246 18.75 -17.21 4.27
CA GLY A 246 18.18 -18.40 4.91
C GLY A 246 16.98 -18.14 5.82
N LEU A 247 16.33 -16.98 5.74
CA LEU A 247 15.10 -16.72 6.47
C LEU A 247 13.94 -17.52 5.86
N GLU A 248 12.97 -17.89 6.69
CA GLU A 248 11.75 -18.56 6.23
C GLU A 248 10.87 -17.60 5.42
N ILE A 249 10.52 -18.01 4.20
CA ILE A 249 9.71 -17.26 3.25
C ILE A 249 8.52 -18.10 2.78
N ASP A 250 7.33 -17.50 2.77
CA ASP A 250 6.18 -17.99 1.99
C ASP A 250 5.85 -16.92 0.90
N ARG A 251 4.93 -16.02 1.12
CA ARG A 251 4.70 -14.84 0.24
C ARG A 251 5.58 -13.67 0.63
N ALA A 252 5.96 -13.60 1.88
CA ALA A 252 6.86 -12.62 2.47
C ALA A 252 7.66 -13.30 3.57
N VAL A 253 8.49 -12.58 4.30
CA VAL A 253 9.25 -13.11 5.44
C VAL A 253 8.29 -13.51 6.54
N VAL A 254 8.31 -14.78 6.94
CA VAL A 254 7.44 -15.32 7.99
C VAL A 254 7.89 -14.78 9.36
N VAL A 255 6.95 -14.24 10.13
CA VAL A 255 7.22 -13.72 11.47
C VAL A 255 6.19 -14.21 12.50
N ASN A 256 6.61 -14.23 13.77
CA ASN A 256 5.74 -14.46 14.91
C ASN A 256 5.07 -13.15 15.39
N GLU A 257 4.35 -13.20 16.52
CA GLU A 257 3.66 -12.03 17.10
C GLU A 257 4.61 -10.93 17.61
N LYS A 258 5.87 -11.23 17.85
CA LYS A 258 6.92 -10.26 18.19
C LYS A 258 7.67 -9.72 16.98
N MET A 259 7.20 -10.05 15.76
CA MET A 259 7.87 -9.75 14.49
C MET A 259 9.23 -10.42 14.33
N GLU A 260 9.54 -11.44 15.13
CA GLU A 260 10.77 -12.24 15.01
C GLU A 260 10.68 -13.16 13.80
N THR A 261 11.77 -13.28 13.05
CA THR A 261 11.91 -14.21 11.93
C THR A 261 12.37 -15.60 12.41
N SER A 262 12.57 -16.52 11.48
CA SER A 262 13.16 -17.83 11.76
C SER A 262 14.63 -17.79 12.22
N VAL A 263 15.30 -16.64 12.05
CA VAL A 263 16.71 -16.44 12.44
C VAL A 263 16.75 -15.51 13.66
N PRO A 264 17.42 -15.93 14.76
CA PRO A 264 17.54 -15.12 15.96
C PRO A 264 18.14 -13.74 15.71
N ASP A 265 17.66 -12.75 16.45
CA ASP A 265 18.10 -11.35 16.38
C ASP A 265 17.73 -10.61 15.07
N ILE A 266 16.94 -11.25 14.21
CA ILE A 266 16.38 -10.64 12.99
C ILE A 266 14.87 -10.57 13.09
N TYR A 267 14.35 -9.35 12.93
CA TYR A 267 12.92 -9.02 12.92
C TYR A 267 12.52 -8.58 11.51
N ALA A 268 11.27 -8.82 11.10
CA ALA A 268 10.78 -8.28 9.83
C ALA A 268 9.43 -7.59 10.04
N CYS A 269 9.20 -6.49 9.31
CA CYS A 269 7.99 -5.69 9.46
C CYS A 269 7.62 -4.93 8.17
N GLY A 270 6.35 -4.58 8.05
CA GLY A 270 5.80 -3.89 6.89
C GLY A 270 5.50 -4.83 5.72
N ASP A 271 5.52 -4.27 4.49
CA ASP A 271 5.09 -5.00 3.30
C ASP A 271 5.94 -6.24 2.97
N CYS A 272 7.13 -6.36 3.53
CA CYS A 272 7.99 -7.53 3.36
C CYS A 272 7.75 -8.63 4.39
N ALA A 273 6.88 -8.43 5.39
CA ALA A 273 6.59 -9.39 6.45
C ALA A 273 5.23 -10.08 6.26
N GLN A 274 5.13 -11.31 6.74
CA GLN A 274 3.92 -12.11 6.75
C GLN A 274 3.66 -12.68 8.14
N PHE A 275 2.52 -12.34 8.71
CA PHE A 275 2.08 -12.79 10.02
C PHE A 275 0.83 -13.67 9.90
N LYS A 276 0.85 -14.87 10.51
CA LYS A 276 -0.26 -15.85 10.47
C LYS A 276 -0.79 -16.09 9.04
N GLY A 277 0.11 -16.23 8.07
CA GLY A 277 -0.24 -16.47 6.67
C GLY A 277 -0.75 -15.24 5.90
N VAL A 278 -0.77 -14.04 6.49
CA VAL A 278 -1.26 -12.82 5.86
C VAL A 278 -0.14 -11.80 5.67
N ASN A 279 0.08 -11.39 4.43
CA ASN A 279 0.88 -10.21 4.09
C ASN A 279 -0.08 -9.05 3.82
N TYR A 280 -0.13 -8.08 4.71
CA TYR A 280 -1.12 -6.98 4.66
C TYR A 280 -0.79 -5.95 3.58
N ALA A 281 0.47 -5.55 3.46
CA ALA A 281 0.95 -4.54 2.52
C ALA A 281 0.12 -3.23 2.55
N ILE A 282 -0.22 -2.76 3.73
CA ILE A 282 -0.93 -1.50 3.98
C ILE A 282 -0.25 -0.66 5.06
N TRP A 283 -0.33 0.65 4.91
CA TRP A 283 0.39 1.62 5.73
C TRP A 283 0.18 1.48 7.25
N PRO A 284 -1.06 1.41 7.79
CA PRO A 284 -1.25 1.31 9.23
C PRO A 284 -0.61 0.06 9.84
N GLN A 285 -0.71 -1.08 9.15
CA GLN A 285 -0.11 -2.32 9.59
C GLN A 285 1.42 -2.26 9.56
N ALA A 286 1.99 -1.63 8.53
CA ALA A 286 3.44 -1.42 8.46
C ALA A 286 3.96 -0.59 9.63
N VAL A 287 3.23 0.45 10.04
CA VAL A 287 3.55 1.28 11.22
C VAL A 287 3.50 0.44 12.50
N GLU A 288 2.40 -0.29 12.74
CA GLU A 288 2.25 -1.09 13.96
C GLU A 288 3.26 -2.24 14.03
N GLN A 289 3.49 -2.95 12.94
CA GLN A 289 4.53 -3.98 12.87
C GLN A 289 5.92 -3.41 13.14
N GLY A 290 6.21 -2.22 12.61
CA GLY A 290 7.48 -1.52 12.88
C GLY A 290 7.67 -1.19 14.36
N LYS A 291 6.63 -0.67 15.02
CA LYS A 291 6.66 -0.39 16.47
C LYS A 291 6.95 -1.65 17.29
N VAL A 292 6.25 -2.75 16.97
CA VAL A 292 6.44 -4.03 17.66
C VAL A 292 7.84 -4.58 17.42
N ALA A 293 8.32 -4.59 16.15
CA ALA A 293 9.66 -5.05 15.82
C ALA A 293 10.75 -4.28 16.56
N GLY A 294 10.64 -2.93 16.60
CA GLY A 294 11.57 -2.08 17.31
C GLY A 294 11.56 -2.31 18.84
N ALA A 295 10.36 -2.47 19.42
CA ALA A 295 10.20 -2.75 20.85
C ALA A 295 10.75 -4.14 21.21
N ALA A 296 10.41 -5.16 20.45
CA ALA A 296 10.90 -6.52 20.66
C ALA A 296 12.42 -6.64 20.50
N ALA A 297 13.02 -5.90 19.56
CA ALA A 297 14.47 -5.82 19.40
C ALA A 297 15.18 -5.25 20.63
N CYS A 298 14.49 -4.42 21.43
CA CYS A 298 14.99 -3.91 22.73
C CYS A 298 14.69 -4.86 23.91
N GLY A 299 14.08 -6.03 23.66
CA GLY A 299 13.73 -6.99 24.71
C GLY A 299 12.39 -6.73 25.39
N ASP A 300 11.55 -5.85 24.84
CA ASP A 300 10.19 -5.62 25.32
C ASP A 300 9.25 -6.77 24.92
N GLU A 301 8.25 -7.07 25.74
CA GLU A 301 7.24 -8.09 25.49
C GLU A 301 6.08 -7.61 24.60
N ALA A 302 6.35 -6.63 23.73
CA ALA A 302 5.38 -6.13 22.78
C ALA A 302 4.95 -7.22 21.78
N VAL A 303 3.65 -7.31 21.51
CA VAL A 303 3.07 -8.26 20.57
C VAL A 303 2.20 -7.53 19.54
N TYR A 304 2.27 -7.99 18.32
CA TYR A 304 1.43 -7.51 17.24
C TYR A 304 0.08 -8.21 17.26
N GLU A 305 -0.96 -7.42 17.40
CA GLU A 305 -2.34 -7.86 17.27
C GLU A 305 -2.92 -7.41 15.94
N THR A 306 -3.60 -8.32 15.26
CA THR A 306 -4.26 -7.98 14.00
C THR A 306 -5.52 -7.18 14.28
N VAL A 307 -5.55 -5.94 13.84
CA VAL A 307 -6.80 -5.17 13.78
C VAL A 307 -7.46 -5.35 12.42
N PRO A 308 -8.81 -5.28 12.33
CA PRO A 308 -9.48 -5.33 11.05
C PRO A 308 -8.89 -4.31 10.07
N ALA A 309 -8.52 -4.78 8.88
CA ALA A 309 -8.02 -3.88 7.86
C ALA A 309 -9.10 -2.88 7.49
N ALA A 310 -8.83 -1.61 7.71
CA ALA A 310 -9.69 -0.51 7.32
C ALA A 310 -9.08 0.21 6.11
N LEU A 311 -9.93 0.57 5.16
CA LEU A 311 -9.59 1.28 3.97
C LEU A 311 -10.35 2.60 3.92
N SER A 312 -9.64 3.68 3.64
CA SER A 312 -10.23 4.97 3.29
C SER A 312 -9.77 5.39 1.90
N PHE A 313 -10.73 5.80 1.08
CA PHE A 313 -10.47 6.39 -0.22
C PHE A 313 -11.09 7.79 -0.27
N HIS A 314 -10.32 8.75 -0.80
CA HIS A 314 -10.78 10.12 -1.04
C HIS A 314 -10.39 10.51 -2.46
N GLY A 315 -11.38 10.69 -3.30
CA GLY A 315 -11.18 11.06 -4.71
C GLY A 315 -12.50 11.28 -5.42
N MET A 316 -12.48 11.82 -6.64
CA MET A 316 -13.69 11.98 -7.47
C MET A 316 -14.81 12.76 -6.77
N LYS A 317 -14.45 13.66 -5.84
CA LYS A 317 -15.36 14.42 -4.96
C LYS A 317 -16.28 13.51 -4.14
N THR A 318 -15.78 12.36 -3.71
CA THR A 318 -16.46 11.44 -2.80
C THR A 318 -15.47 10.89 -1.78
N ALA A 319 -15.99 10.31 -0.72
CA ALA A 319 -15.24 9.54 0.25
C ALA A 319 -15.80 8.12 0.33
N LEU A 320 -14.94 7.17 0.65
CA LEU A 320 -15.30 5.78 0.88
C LEU A 320 -14.54 5.26 2.10
N PHE A 321 -15.24 4.52 2.92
CA PHE A 321 -14.67 3.75 4.03
C PHE A 321 -15.17 2.32 3.96
N ALA A 322 -14.26 1.36 4.08
CA ALA A 322 -14.61 -0.06 4.19
C ALA A 322 -13.72 -0.71 5.23
N ALA A 323 -14.30 -1.49 6.13
CA ALA A 323 -13.57 -2.18 7.19
C ALA A 323 -14.23 -3.51 7.54
N GLY A 324 -13.41 -4.47 7.95
CA GLY A 324 -13.87 -5.80 8.33
C GLY A 324 -14.29 -6.66 7.13
N ASP A 325 -15.27 -7.53 7.35
CA ASP A 325 -15.77 -8.48 6.36
C ASP A 325 -16.70 -7.79 5.33
N ASN A 326 -16.61 -8.17 4.09
CA ASN A 326 -17.44 -7.64 2.99
C ASN A 326 -18.51 -8.62 2.50
N GLY A 327 -18.83 -9.64 3.30
CA GLY A 327 -19.88 -10.62 3.00
C GLY A 327 -19.56 -11.64 1.91
N LYS A 328 -18.30 -11.74 1.46
CA LYS A 328 -17.89 -12.62 0.35
C LYS A 328 -17.47 -14.04 0.77
N ASN A 329 -17.39 -14.32 2.07
CA ASN A 329 -17.05 -15.68 2.50
C ASN A 329 -18.26 -16.60 2.32
N PRO A 330 -18.22 -17.58 1.37
CA PRO A 330 -19.37 -18.42 1.06
C PRO A 330 -19.74 -19.40 2.18
N ASN A 331 -18.86 -19.58 3.16
CA ASN A 331 -19.09 -20.48 4.29
C ASN A 331 -19.78 -19.78 5.48
N LEU A 332 -20.04 -18.47 5.37
CA LEU A 332 -20.65 -17.68 6.44
C LEU A 332 -22.01 -17.14 5.99
N ILE A 333 -22.94 -17.10 6.94
CA ILE A 333 -24.28 -16.54 6.72
C ILE A 333 -24.31 -15.16 7.38
N TYR A 334 -24.40 -14.12 6.56
CA TYR A 334 -24.44 -12.75 7.01
C TYR A 334 -25.88 -12.24 7.13
N ARG A 335 -26.19 -11.59 8.25
CA ARG A 335 -27.31 -10.65 8.30
C ARG A 335 -26.78 -9.31 7.81
N THR A 336 -27.52 -8.61 6.94
CA THR A 336 -27.07 -7.31 6.41
C THR A 336 -28.13 -6.24 6.61
N ALA A 337 -27.68 -4.99 6.71
CA ALA A 337 -28.52 -3.80 6.56
C ALA A 337 -27.88 -2.92 5.46
N GLU A 338 -28.70 -2.50 4.48
CA GLU A 338 -28.25 -1.75 3.32
C GLU A 338 -29.09 -0.48 3.15
N PHE A 339 -28.42 0.64 2.87
CA PHE A 339 -29.05 1.92 2.56
C PHE A 339 -28.41 2.46 1.29
N LYS A 340 -29.22 2.75 0.26
CA LYS A 340 -28.74 3.20 -1.04
C LYS A 340 -29.55 4.41 -1.53
N ASP A 341 -28.83 5.50 -1.81
CA ASP A 341 -29.38 6.70 -2.44
C ASP A 341 -28.60 7.01 -3.72
N LEU A 342 -29.17 6.68 -4.87
CA LEU A 342 -28.53 6.88 -6.18
C LEU A 342 -28.44 8.38 -6.53
N GLY A 343 -29.38 9.21 -6.08
CA GLY A 343 -29.41 10.63 -6.36
C GLY A 343 -28.25 11.37 -5.67
N ARG A 344 -28.01 11.04 -4.43
CA ARG A 344 -26.88 11.56 -3.63
C ARG A 344 -25.60 10.79 -3.83
N LYS A 345 -25.64 9.64 -4.49
CA LYS A 345 -24.53 8.69 -4.63
C LYS A 345 -23.99 8.24 -3.27
N HIS A 346 -24.89 7.93 -2.36
CA HIS A 346 -24.58 7.41 -1.04
C HIS A 346 -24.92 5.92 -0.98
N TYR A 347 -24.02 5.17 -0.38
CA TYR A 347 -24.19 3.74 -0.11
C TYR A 347 -23.64 3.42 1.27
N GLN A 348 -24.42 2.68 2.05
CA GLN A 348 -24.01 2.17 3.35
C GLN A 348 -24.45 0.73 3.47
N LYS A 349 -23.54 -0.14 3.90
CA LYS A 349 -23.87 -1.53 4.19
C LYS A 349 -23.11 -2.03 5.39
N TYR A 350 -23.84 -2.75 6.22
CA TYR A 350 -23.37 -3.31 7.46
C TYR A 350 -23.54 -4.82 7.42
N TYR A 351 -22.51 -5.56 7.80
CA TYR A 351 -22.48 -7.01 7.83
C TYR A 351 -22.40 -7.49 9.27
N PHE A 352 -23.24 -8.48 9.61
CA PHE A 352 -23.33 -9.03 10.95
C PHE A 352 -23.22 -10.55 10.90
N LEU A 353 -22.38 -11.11 11.78
CA LEU A 353 -22.29 -12.53 12.08
C LEU A 353 -22.79 -12.77 13.49
N ASN A 354 -23.71 -13.71 13.67
CA ASN A 354 -24.33 -13.97 14.98
C ASN A 354 -24.84 -12.68 15.65
N ASN A 355 -25.47 -11.80 14.87
CA ASN A 355 -26.02 -10.51 15.28
C ASN A 355 -24.97 -9.46 15.74
N ARG A 356 -23.68 -9.71 15.53
CA ARG A 356 -22.57 -8.81 15.87
C ARG A 356 -21.96 -8.22 14.61
N LEU A 357 -21.65 -6.94 14.64
CA LEU A 357 -21.02 -6.23 13.50
C LEU A 357 -19.66 -6.86 13.19
N CYS A 358 -19.46 -7.24 11.93
CA CYS A 358 -18.22 -7.81 11.43
C CYS A 358 -17.67 -7.08 10.20
N GLY A 359 -18.46 -6.21 9.56
CA GLY A 359 -18.00 -5.44 8.42
C GLY A 359 -18.90 -4.26 8.09
N VAL A 360 -18.31 -3.25 7.45
CA VAL A 360 -18.98 -2.01 7.06
C VAL A 360 -18.43 -1.47 5.75
N ILE A 361 -19.32 -0.95 4.91
CA ILE A 361 -18.99 -0.19 3.70
C ILE A 361 -19.79 1.12 3.75
N LEU A 362 -19.10 2.26 3.60
CA LEU A 362 -19.71 3.59 3.50
C LEU A 362 -19.17 4.29 2.24
N ILE A 363 -20.04 4.82 1.38
CA ILE A 363 -19.67 5.63 0.21
C ILE A 363 -20.50 6.92 0.20
N GLY A 364 -19.84 8.04 -0.08
CA GLY A 364 -20.41 9.38 -0.11
C GLY A 364 -20.43 10.02 1.26
N ASP A 365 -21.25 9.53 2.17
CA ASP A 365 -21.23 9.97 3.57
C ASP A 365 -20.45 8.97 4.43
N VAL A 366 -19.29 9.37 4.89
CA VAL A 366 -18.42 8.59 5.79
C VAL A 366 -18.34 9.17 7.19
N SER A 367 -19.27 10.06 7.57
CA SER A 367 -19.27 10.75 8.87
C SER A 367 -19.30 9.78 10.06
N ARG A 368 -19.87 8.58 9.87
CA ARG A 368 -19.89 7.51 10.89
C ARG A 368 -18.63 6.65 10.92
N MET A 369 -17.56 6.97 10.17
CA MET A 369 -16.35 6.14 10.08
C MET A 369 -15.76 5.81 11.46
N ALA A 370 -15.56 6.81 12.31
CA ALA A 370 -14.98 6.61 13.63
C ALA A 370 -15.90 5.75 14.54
N GLU A 371 -17.22 6.03 14.51
CA GLU A 371 -18.22 5.22 15.22
C GLU A 371 -18.18 3.76 14.77
N MET A 372 -18.11 3.52 13.46
CA MET A 372 -18.11 2.17 12.90
C MET A 372 -16.80 1.42 13.18
N THR A 373 -15.67 2.10 13.21
CA THR A 373 -14.39 1.51 13.62
C THR A 373 -14.49 0.98 15.06
N GLN A 374 -14.95 1.82 15.98
CA GLN A 374 -15.14 1.41 17.38
C GLN A 374 -16.21 0.32 17.53
N ALA A 375 -17.29 0.38 16.75
CA ALA A 375 -18.34 -0.63 16.76
C ALA A 375 -17.86 -2.01 16.28
N LEU A 376 -16.96 -2.04 15.28
CA LEU A 376 -16.31 -3.27 14.82
C LEU A 376 -15.41 -3.87 15.90
N GLU A 377 -14.58 -3.06 16.55
CA GLU A 377 -13.70 -3.49 17.66
C GLU A 377 -14.51 -4.06 18.83
N ASN A 378 -15.63 -3.43 19.17
CA ASN A 378 -16.51 -3.84 20.27
C ASN A 378 -17.52 -4.92 19.88
N HIS A 379 -17.51 -5.38 18.62
CA HIS A 379 -18.50 -6.34 18.10
C HIS A 379 -19.95 -5.93 18.41
N ALA A 380 -20.29 -4.66 18.13
CA ALA A 380 -21.60 -4.07 18.43
C ALA A 380 -22.77 -4.88 17.88
N LEU A 381 -23.91 -4.86 18.57
CA LEU A 381 -25.10 -5.61 18.17
C LEU A 381 -25.85 -4.90 17.03
N TYR A 382 -26.60 -5.68 16.24
CA TYR A 382 -27.41 -5.17 15.14
C TYR A 382 -28.29 -3.97 15.52
N GLN A 383 -28.98 -4.06 16.64
CA GLN A 383 -29.89 -3.02 17.12
C GLN A 383 -29.21 -1.73 17.60
N GLU A 384 -27.90 -1.76 17.82
CA GLU A 384 -27.12 -0.58 18.20
C GLU A 384 -26.71 0.21 16.95
N ILE A 385 -26.58 -0.48 15.80
CA ILE A 385 -26.11 0.09 14.53
C ILE A 385 -27.29 0.50 13.64
N VAL A 386 -28.29 -0.38 13.54
CA VAL A 386 -29.47 -0.22 12.67
C VAL A 386 -30.63 0.23 13.53
N LYS A 387 -30.91 1.54 13.51
CA LYS A 387 -32.01 2.18 14.21
C LYS A 387 -33.23 2.35 13.32
#